data_c1387a811696dfab12fbc0052ad3a382
#
_entry.id   c1387a811696dfab12fbc0052ad3a382
#
_cell.length_a   1.000
_cell.length_b   1.000
_cell.length_c   1.000
_cell.angle_alpha   90.00
_cell.angle_beta   90.00
_cell.angle_gamma   90.00
#
_symmetry.space_group_name_H-M   'P 1'
#
loop_
_entity.id
_entity.type
_entity.pdbx_description
1 polymer ?
#
loop_
_entity_poly.entity_id
_entity_poly.type
_entity_poly.pdbx_seq_one_letter_code
_entity_poly.pdbx_strand_id
1 'polypeptide(L)'
;MKAEQAAFVRCDTEATRKAVCELLPSVDPQRIVLLRDALTLTPPDEDIAMPPSKVPEPLQLLAVGTMTSRKGYDILLRACLALQKAGVDFRLTLVGTGPWRLRLRLLSWRLGLRKLVSFPGQLPHEAMTDLYRRADIFIAPGHMTRGGDMDGLPSALTEAMAFGVAVVVSDLPGQLEVVQNGRNGLVVPQNDVTALSRALLDLAGSAEKRRHLGAEGWKRIREVLDEEATEARLTALFKAACRR
;
A
#
# COMPACT_ATOMS: atom_id res chain seq x y z
N MET A 1 -11.45 26.90 -8.59
CA MET A 1 -12.93 27.03 -8.65
C MET A 1 -13.64 26.16 -7.61
N LYS A 2 -13.71 24.81 -7.70
CA LYS A 2 -14.48 24.02 -6.70
C LYS A 2 -13.88 24.08 -5.28
N ALA A 3 -12.56 24.03 -5.13
CA ALA A 3 -11.90 24.09 -3.83
C ALA A 3 -11.99 25.45 -3.16
N GLU A 4 -12.04 26.54 -3.91
CA GLU A 4 -12.19 27.91 -3.38
C GLU A 4 -13.58 28.13 -2.76
N GLN A 5 -14.60 27.45 -3.26
CA GLN A 5 -15.98 27.52 -2.78
C GLN A 5 -16.29 26.46 -1.71
N ALA A 6 -15.44 25.44 -1.54
CA ALA A 6 -15.64 24.39 -0.55
C ALA A 6 -15.50 24.94 0.87
N ALA A 7 -16.30 24.44 1.79
CA ALA A 7 -16.17 24.78 3.22
C ALA A 7 -14.82 24.30 3.79
N PHE A 8 -14.35 23.16 3.34
CA PHE A 8 -13.00 22.63 3.59
C PHE A 8 -12.58 21.69 2.44
N VAL A 9 -11.27 21.49 2.31
CA VAL A 9 -10.64 20.53 1.36
C VAL A 9 -9.94 19.47 2.17
N ARG A 10 -10.32 18.20 1.95
CA ARG A 10 -9.69 17.06 2.60
C ARG A 10 -8.50 16.56 1.80
N CYS A 11 -7.38 16.30 2.47
CA CYS A 11 -6.22 15.61 1.94
C CYS A 11 -5.93 14.35 2.78
N ASP A 12 -5.49 13.28 2.14
CA ASP A 12 -5.15 11.99 2.75
C ASP A 12 -3.72 11.94 3.27
N THR A 13 -2.82 12.77 2.71
CA THR A 13 -1.42 12.86 3.06
C THR A 13 -0.98 14.31 3.30
N GLU A 14 0.05 14.49 4.11
CA GLU A 14 0.65 15.82 4.30
C GLU A 14 1.30 16.33 3.01
N ALA A 15 1.87 15.41 2.20
CA ALA A 15 2.40 15.75 0.89
C ALA A 15 1.31 16.31 -0.04
N THR A 16 0.12 15.67 -0.09
CA THR A 16 -1.03 16.18 -0.85
C THR A 16 -1.50 17.52 -0.30
N ARG A 17 -1.59 17.66 1.03
CA ARG A 17 -2.00 18.91 1.68
C ARG A 17 -1.07 20.07 1.29
N LYS A 18 0.24 19.85 1.35
CA LYS A 18 1.24 20.85 0.96
C LYS A 18 1.10 21.24 -0.51
N ALA A 19 0.99 20.27 -1.41
CA ALA A 19 0.81 20.51 -2.84
C ALA A 19 -0.47 21.31 -3.13
N VAL A 20 -1.59 21.01 -2.44
CA VAL A 20 -2.85 21.75 -2.59
C VAL A 20 -2.72 23.19 -2.08
N CYS A 21 -2.02 23.42 -0.96
CA CYS A 21 -1.73 24.77 -0.48
C CYS A 21 -0.91 25.60 -1.48
N GLU A 22 0.07 24.99 -2.11
CA GLU A 22 0.90 25.64 -3.14
C GLU A 22 0.11 25.95 -4.43
N LEU A 23 -0.78 25.05 -4.84
CA LEU A 23 -1.60 25.21 -6.04
C LEU A 23 -2.76 26.20 -5.86
N LEU A 24 -3.23 26.38 -4.64
CA LEU A 24 -4.39 27.20 -4.30
C LEU A 24 -4.04 28.25 -3.24
N PRO A 25 -3.15 29.23 -3.55
CA PRO A 25 -2.70 30.22 -2.59
C PRO A 25 -3.80 31.17 -2.12
N SER A 26 -4.93 31.24 -2.83
CA SER A 26 -6.14 32.01 -2.47
C SER A 26 -7.01 31.32 -1.42
N VAL A 27 -6.79 30.02 -1.15
CA VAL A 27 -7.56 29.26 -0.15
C VAL A 27 -6.85 29.32 1.19
N ASP A 28 -7.59 29.68 2.24
CA ASP A 28 -7.09 29.65 3.61
C ASP A 28 -6.51 28.27 3.95
N PRO A 29 -5.22 28.16 4.31
CA PRO A 29 -4.58 26.88 4.64
C PRO A 29 -5.28 26.10 5.77
N GLN A 30 -6.00 26.77 6.67
CA GLN A 30 -6.78 26.13 7.73
C GLN A 30 -8.00 25.36 7.20
N ARG A 31 -8.45 25.68 5.98
CA ARG A 31 -9.52 24.93 5.29
C ARG A 31 -9.00 23.69 4.56
N ILE A 32 -7.68 23.56 4.39
CA ILE A 32 -7.05 22.39 3.76
C ILE A 32 -6.59 21.46 4.88
N VAL A 33 -7.41 20.44 5.15
CA VAL A 33 -7.27 19.58 6.32
C VAL A 33 -6.74 18.22 5.99
N LEU A 34 -5.80 17.71 6.80
CA LEU A 34 -5.34 16.34 6.74
C LEU A 34 -6.34 15.43 7.47
N LEU A 35 -6.98 14.55 6.73
CA LEU A 35 -7.86 13.51 7.25
C LEU A 35 -7.60 12.24 6.44
N ARG A 36 -6.97 11.26 7.06
CA ARG A 36 -6.68 9.97 6.43
C ARG A 36 -7.96 9.13 6.31
N ASP A 37 -7.97 8.22 5.33
CA ASP A 37 -9.06 7.26 5.20
C ASP A 37 -9.04 6.29 6.38
N ALA A 38 -10.22 5.97 6.91
CA ALA A 38 -10.39 4.86 7.83
C ALA A 38 -10.08 3.52 7.12
N LEU A 39 -9.77 2.51 7.90
CA LEU A 39 -9.65 1.15 7.38
C LEU A 39 -11.01 0.68 6.86
N THR A 40 -11.03 0.16 5.64
CA THR A 40 -12.25 -0.45 5.06
C THR A 40 -12.45 -1.89 5.53
N LEU A 41 -11.39 -2.53 5.99
CA LEU A 41 -11.37 -3.90 6.50
C LEU A 41 -11.19 -3.88 8.01
N THR A 42 -11.97 -4.67 8.72
CA THR A 42 -11.75 -4.89 10.16
C THR A 42 -10.55 -5.82 10.34
N PRO A 43 -9.42 -5.31 10.86
CA PRO A 43 -8.27 -6.15 11.14
C PRO A 43 -8.60 -7.12 12.28
N PRO A 44 -7.88 -8.23 12.39
CA PRO A 44 -8.04 -9.14 13.53
C PRO A 44 -7.63 -8.44 14.83
N ASP A 45 -8.23 -8.90 15.94
CA ASP A 45 -7.83 -8.48 17.29
C ASP A 45 -6.35 -8.79 17.56
N GLU A 46 -5.78 -8.18 18.60
CA GLU A 46 -4.33 -8.18 18.91
C GLU A 46 -3.68 -9.57 18.91
N ASP A 47 -4.39 -10.58 19.35
CA ASP A 47 -3.89 -11.96 19.45
C ASP A 47 -3.78 -12.71 18.11
N ILE A 48 -4.35 -12.18 17.02
CA ILE A 48 -4.42 -12.84 15.71
C ILE A 48 -3.49 -12.16 14.68
N ALA A 49 -2.93 -11.00 15.00
CA ALA A 49 -2.10 -10.20 14.09
C ALA A 49 -0.74 -10.83 13.73
N MET A 50 -0.41 -12.00 14.25
CA MET A 50 0.79 -12.74 13.88
C MET A 50 0.41 -13.91 12.97
N PRO A 51 0.80 -13.91 11.69
CA PRO A 51 0.65 -15.09 10.86
C PRO A 51 1.38 -16.27 11.54
N PRO A 52 0.73 -17.44 11.65
CA PRO A 52 1.35 -18.59 12.28
C PRO A 52 2.65 -18.94 11.55
N SER A 53 3.69 -19.31 12.33
CA SER A 53 4.91 -19.93 11.80
C SER A 53 4.52 -21.24 11.12
N LYS A 54 4.26 -21.22 9.81
CA LYS A 54 3.92 -22.41 9.04
C LYS A 54 5.13 -22.96 8.29
N VAL A 55 5.22 -24.28 8.30
CA VAL A 55 5.90 -25.25 7.46
C VAL A 55 5.97 -24.81 5.98
N PRO A 56 6.93 -25.24 5.15
CA PRO A 56 7.24 -24.66 3.85
C PRO A 56 6.05 -24.71 2.89
N GLU A 57 5.21 -23.69 3.00
CA GLU A 57 4.25 -23.32 1.97
C GLU A 57 4.89 -22.24 1.08
N PRO A 58 4.50 -22.15 -0.22
CA PRO A 58 5.02 -21.10 -1.08
C PRO A 58 4.76 -19.71 -0.45
N LEU A 59 5.79 -18.87 -0.43
CA LEU A 59 5.73 -17.50 0.10
C LEU A 59 4.60 -16.72 -0.59
N GLN A 60 3.69 -16.16 0.17
CA GLN A 60 2.51 -15.45 -0.33
C GLN A 60 2.82 -13.96 -0.51
N LEU A 61 2.95 -13.54 -1.74
CA LEU A 61 3.15 -12.14 -2.13
C LEU A 61 1.81 -11.52 -2.56
N LEU A 62 1.51 -10.33 -2.08
CA LEU A 62 0.26 -9.63 -2.39
C LEU A 62 0.56 -8.20 -2.87
N ALA A 63 -0.11 -7.78 -3.94
CA ALA A 63 -0.20 -6.39 -4.33
C ALA A 63 -1.62 -6.07 -4.80
N VAL A 64 -2.15 -4.91 -4.40
CA VAL A 64 -3.56 -4.54 -4.59
C VAL A 64 -3.66 -3.12 -5.15
N GLY A 65 -4.47 -2.95 -6.17
CA GLY A 65 -4.79 -1.63 -6.72
C GLY A 65 -5.11 -1.63 -8.21
N THR A 66 -5.47 -0.46 -8.72
CA THR A 66 -5.78 -0.26 -10.14
C THR A 66 -4.55 -0.51 -11.00
N MET A 67 -4.64 -1.39 -12.00
CA MET A 67 -3.52 -1.75 -12.87
C MET A 67 -3.23 -0.64 -13.88
N THR A 68 -2.44 0.34 -13.45
CA THR A 68 -1.92 1.47 -14.24
C THR A 68 -0.40 1.50 -14.21
N SER A 69 0.24 2.37 -15.01
CA SER A 69 1.70 2.51 -15.02
C SER A 69 2.25 2.87 -13.64
N ARG A 70 1.65 3.88 -12.99
CA ARG A 70 2.13 4.42 -11.70
C ARG A 70 2.21 3.39 -10.57
N LYS A 71 1.47 2.27 -10.67
CA LYS A 71 1.49 1.20 -9.65
C LYS A 71 2.74 0.32 -9.69
N GLY A 72 3.58 0.40 -10.74
CA GLY A 72 4.87 -0.29 -10.81
C GLY A 72 4.79 -1.83 -10.82
N TYR A 73 3.66 -2.41 -11.20
CA TYR A 73 3.51 -3.88 -11.19
C TYR A 73 4.40 -4.59 -12.23
N ASP A 74 4.83 -3.90 -13.26
CA ASP A 74 5.84 -4.41 -14.19
C ASP A 74 7.24 -4.48 -13.55
N ILE A 75 7.57 -3.55 -12.66
CA ILE A 75 8.79 -3.58 -11.83
C ILE A 75 8.71 -4.78 -10.87
N LEU A 76 7.56 -4.98 -10.21
CA LEU A 76 7.34 -6.13 -9.31
C LEU A 76 7.49 -7.45 -10.05
N LEU A 77 6.89 -7.61 -11.22
CA LEU A 77 7.02 -8.83 -12.01
C LEU A 77 8.49 -9.12 -12.39
N ARG A 78 9.28 -8.10 -12.73
CA ARG A 78 10.72 -8.25 -12.99
C ARG A 78 11.49 -8.58 -11.72
N ALA A 79 11.13 -8.03 -10.57
CA ALA A 79 11.75 -8.37 -9.29
C ALA A 79 11.44 -9.83 -8.89
N CYS A 80 10.22 -10.32 -9.13
CA CYS A 80 9.86 -11.73 -8.90
C CYS A 80 10.68 -12.74 -9.72
N LEU A 81 11.22 -12.33 -10.87
CA LEU A 81 12.16 -13.17 -11.63
C LEU A 81 13.43 -13.47 -10.83
N ALA A 82 13.89 -12.55 -9.96
CA ALA A 82 15.05 -12.82 -9.12
C ALA A 82 14.74 -13.87 -8.03
N LEU A 83 13.53 -13.84 -7.45
CA LEU A 83 13.09 -14.89 -6.51
C LEU A 83 13.05 -16.27 -7.19
N GLN A 84 12.46 -16.34 -8.38
CA GLN A 84 12.39 -17.57 -9.15
C GLN A 84 13.81 -18.14 -9.47
N LYS A 85 14.73 -17.27 -9.88
CA LYS A 85 16.13 -17.67 -10.16
C LYS A 85 16.89 -18.11 -8.91
N ALA A 86 16.53 -17.56 -7.74
CA ALA A 86 17.09 -17.98 -6.45
C ALA A 86 16.44 -19.25 -5.89
N GLY A 87 15.49 -19.86 -6.60
CA GLY A 87 14.81 -21.09 -6.17
C GLY A 87 13.77 -20.87 -5.06
N VAL A 88 13.34 -19.64 -4.80
CA VAL A 88 12.31 -19.35 -3.82
C VAL A 88 10.96 -19.82 -4.36
N ASP A 89 10.27 -20.69 -3.61
CA ASP A 89 8.89 -21.06 -3.93
C ASP A 89 7.96 -19.93 -3.43
N PHE A 90 7.22 -19.31 -4.34
CA PHE A 90 6.32 -18.21 -4.04
C PHE A 90 5.06 -18.23 -4.90
N ARG A 91 4.05 -17.51 -4.45
CA ARG A 91 2.86 -17.14 -5.22
C ARG A 91 2.63 -15.64 -5.10
N LEU A 92 2.43 -14.97 -6.23
CA LEU A 92 2.07 -13.56 -6.27
C LEU A 92 0.61 -13.40 -6.69
N THR A 93 -0.18 -12.71 -5.87
CA THR A 93 -1.54 -12.32 -6.20
C THR A 93 -1.57 -10.81 -6.48
N LEU A 94 -1.91 -10.44 -7.73
CA LEU A 94 -2.13 -9.06 -8.17
C LEU A 94 -3.64 -8.80 -8.25
N VAL A 95 -4.20 -8.16 -7.21
CA VAL A 95 -5.64 -7.85 -7.12
C VAL A 95 -5.94 -6.50 -7.74
N GLY A 96 -7.02 -6.44 -8.51
CA GLY A 96 -7.51 -5.24 -9.15
C GLY A 96 -7.69 -5.39 -10.64
N THR A 97 -8.15 -4.32 -11.26
CA THR A 97 -8.35 -4.20 -12.71
C THR A 97 -7.72 -2.91 -13.22
N GLY A 98 -7.70 -2.72 -14.53
CA GLY A 98 -7.21 -1.48 -15.11
C GLY A 98 -6.61 -1.69 -16.51
N PRO A 99 -6.24 -0.59 -17.18
CA PRO A 99 -5.80 -0.61 -18.57
C PRO A 99 -4.52 -1.44 -18.80
N TRP A 100 -3.70 -1.63 -17.77
CA TRP A 100 -2.46 -2.39 -17.88
C TRP A 100 -2.61 -3.88 -17.62
N ARG A 101 -3.79 -4.39 -17.25
CA ARG A 101 -4.01 -5.79 -16.89
C ARG A 101 -3.53 -6.77 -17.96
N LEU A 102 -3.89 -6.55 -19.23
CA LEU A 102 -3.47 -7.44 -20.32
C LEU A 102 -1.95 -7.38 -20.53
N ARG A 103 -1.36 -6.19 -20.49
CA ARG A 103 0.09 -5.99 -20.60
C ARG A 103 0.86 -6.71 -19.49
N LEU A 104 0.37 -6.64 -18.25
CA LEU A 104 1.00 -7.32 -17.11
C LEU A 104 0.89 -8.83 -17.21
N ARG A 105 -0.25 -9.37 -17.66
CA ARG A 105 -0.40 -10.81 -17.92
C ARG A 105 0.56 -11.29 -19.01
N LEU A 106 0.70 -10.55 -20.10
CA LEU A 106 1.65 -10.87 -21.17
C LEU A 106 3.10 -10.80 -20.67
N LEU A 107 3.44 -9.79 -19.86
CA LEU A 107 4.77 -9.67 -19.26
C LEU A 107 5.05 -10.85 -18.32
N SER A 108 4.10 -11.20 -17.44
CA SER A 108 4.23 -12.39 -16.57
C SER A 108 4.48 -13.67 -17.36
N TRP A 109 3.76 -13.86 -18.48
CA TRP A 109 3.99 -15.00 -19.39
C TRP A 109 5.40 -14.98 -20.01
N ARG A 110 5.83 -13.83 -20.54
CA ARG A 110 7.18 -13.66 -21.15
C ARG A 110 8.31 -13.89 -20.14
N LEU A 111 8.10 -13.57 -18.89
CA LEU A 111 9.06 -13.80 -17.81
C LEU A 111 9.03 -15.24 -17.25
N GLY A 112 8.16 -16.12 -17.78
CA GLY A 112 8.02 -17.48 -17.28
C GLY A 112 7.29 -17.60 -15.94
N LEU A 113 6.63 -16.53 -15.48
CA LEU A 113 5.96 -16.44 -14.17
C LEU A 113 4.48 -16.85 -14.20
N ARG A 114 3.96 -17.33 -15.34
CA ARG A 114 2.52 -17.61 -15.54
C ARG A 114 1.89 -18.49 -14.45
N LYS A 115 2.63 -19.48 -13.95
CA LYS A 115 2.16 -20.41 -12.92
C LYS A 115 2.31 -19.86 -11.50
N LEU A 116 3.08 -18.79 -11.33
CA LEU A 116 3.42 -18.18 -10.04
C LEU A 116 2.62 -16.91 -9.76
N VAL A 117 2.00 -16.30 -10.78
CA VAL A 117 1.30 -15.01 -10.66
C VAL A 117 -0.17 -15.17 -11.03
N SER A 118 -1.05 -14.79 -10.13
CA SER A 118 -2.50 -14.76 -10.32
C SER A 118 -3.02 -13.33 -10.50
N PHE A 119 -4.07 -13.18 -11.31
CA PHE A 119 -4.75 -11.91 -11.59
C PHE A 119 -6.26 -12.10 -11.40
N PRO A 120 -6.75 -12.21 -10.16
CA PRO A 120 -8.14 -12.53 -9.89
C PRO A 120 -9.14 -11.43 -10.32
N GLY A 121 -8.66 -10.21 -10.58
CA GLY A 121 -9.51 -9.06 -10.83
C GLY A 121 -9.85 -8.34 -9.52
N GLN A 122 -11.00 -7.68 -9.47
CA GLN A 122 -11.55 -7.13 -8.22
C GLN A 122 -12.13 -8.27 -7.39
N LEU A 123 -11.96 -8.18 -6.10
CA LEU A 123 -12.44 -9.17 -5.14
C LEU A 123 -13.39 -8.52 -4.13
N PRO A 124 -14.38 -9.24 -3.61
CA PRO A 124 -15.23 -8.77 -2.52
C PRO A 124 -14.43 -8.67 -1.21
N HIS A 125 -15.00 -7.96 -0.25
CA HIS A 125 -14.39 -7.62 1.03
C HIS A 125 -13.88 -8.83 1.82
N GLU A 126 -14.70 -9.88 1.91
CA GLU A 126 -14.36 -11.11 2.64
C GLU A 126 -13.13 -11.80 2.02
N ALA A 127 -13.08 -11.88 0.69
CA ALA A 127 -11.94 -12.46 -0.01
C ALA A 127 -10.65 -11.63 0.14
N MET A 128 -10.76 -10.31 0.28
CA MET A 128 -9.62 -9.43 0.58
C MET A 128 -9.07 -9.68 1.98
N THR A 129 -9.94 -9.80 2.98
CA THR A 129 -9.56 -10.16 4.35
C THR A 129 -8.75 -11.44 4.40
N ASP A 130 -9.20 -12.49 3.69
CA ASP A 130 -8.49 -13.76 3.62
C ASP A 130 -7.12 -13.64 2.93
N LEU A 131 -7.00 -12.80 1.90
CA LEU A 131 -5.73 -12.56 1.24
C LEU A 131 -4.73 -11.85 2.14
N TYR A 132 -5.15 -10.81 2.88
CA TYR A 132 -4.27 -10.14 3.84
C TYR A 132 -3.83 -11.09 4.96
N ARG A 133 -4.72 -11.93 5.49
CA ARG A 133 -4.38 -12.92 6.53
C ARG A 133 -3.36 -13.97 6.08
N ARG A 134 -3.33 -14.28 4.78
CA ARG A 134 -2.41 -15.28 4.21
C ARG A 134 -1.15 -14.68 3.62
N ALA A 135 -1.12 -13.36 3.42
CA ALA A 135 0.02 -12.69 2.81
C ALA A 135 1.23 -12.69 3.76
N ASP A 136 2.38 -13.07 3.25
CA ASP A 136 3.66 -12.93 3.94
C ASP A 136 4.28 -11.56 3.70
N ILE A 137 4.14 -11.05 2.47
CA ILE A 137 4.69 -9.76 2.05
C ILE A 137 3.68 -9.04 1.17
N PHE A 138 3.38 -7.80 1.53
CA PHE A 138 2.62 -6.87 0.70
C PHE A 138 3.57 -5.92 -0.03
N ILE A 139 3.34 -5.67 -1.32
CA ILE A 139 4.24 -4.85 -2.13
C ILE A 139 3.47 -3.71 -2.79
N ALA A 140 3.92 -2.47 -2.55
CA ALA A 140 3.42 -1.27 -3.20
C ALA A 140 4.54 -0.55 -3.97
N PRO A 141 4.94 -1.04 -5.15
CA PRO A 141 6.12 -0.60 -5.90
C PRO A 141 5.80 0.59 -6.82
N GLY A 142 4.92 1.46 -6.37
CA GLY A 142 4.49 2.63 -7.13
C GLY A 142 5.63 3.56 -7.50
N HIS A 143 5.38 4.40 -8.50
CA HIS A 143 6.32 5.45 -8.88
C HIS A 143 5.60 6.71 -9.34
N MET A 144 6.30 7.83 -9.31
CA MET A 144 5.86 9.07 -9.93
C MET A 144 6.00 8.96 -11.44
N THR A 145 4.93 9.26 -12.17
CA THR A 145 4.98 9.31 -13.64
C THR A 145 5.72 10.57 -14.10
N ARG A 146 6.10 10.63 -15.38
CA ARG A 146 6.71 11.83 -15.97
C ARG A 146 5.81 13.07 -15.88
N GLY A 147 4.50 12.90 -15.77
CA GLY A 147 3.52 13.98 -15.59
C GLY A 147 3.32 14.40 -14.13
N GLY A 148 4.09 13.87 -13.18
CA GLY A 148 3.93 14.16 -11.75
C GLY A 148 2.80 13.38 -11.05
N ASP A 149 2.06 12.53 -11.78
CA ASP A 149 1.01 11.70 -11.19
C ASP A 149 1.63 10.55 -10.36
N MET A 150 1.21 10.41 -9.13
CA MET A 150 1.64 9.37 -8.19
C MET A 150 0.48 8.97 -7.28
N ASP A 151 0.64 7.87 -6.59
CA ASP A 151 -0.28 7.53 -5.51
C ASP A 151 0.02 8.40 -4.27
N GLY A 152 -1.02 8.80 -3.57
CA GLY A 152 -0.93 9.31 -2.20
C GLY A 152 -0.60 8.18 -1.22
N LEU A 153 -1.41 7.99 -0.20
CA LEU A 153 -1.33 6.84 0.69
C LEU A 153 -2.30 5.75 0.22
N PRO A 154 -1.82 4.63 -0.36
CA PRO A 154 -2.71 3.57 -0.82
C PRO A 154 -3.46 2.91 0.36
N SER A 155 -4.79 2.86 0.34
CA SER A 155 -5.58 2.18 1.38
C SER A 155 -5.19 0.71 1.54
N ALA A 156 -4.88 0.03 0.45
CA ALA A 156 -4.38 -1.35 0.49
C ALA A 156 -3.06 -1.52 1.27
N LEU A 157 -2.20 -0.49 1.32
CA LEU A 157 -0.99 -0.50 2.15
C LEU A 157 -1.35 -0.40 3.63
N THR A 158 -2.24 0.52 3.99
CA THR A 158 -2.68 0.69 5.38
C THR A 158 -3.44 -0.54 5.88
N GLU A 159 -4.25 -1.16 5.03
CA GLU A 159 -4.91 -2.43 5.29
C GLU A 159 -3.89 -3.56 5.53
N ALA A 160 -2.89 -3.74 4.64
CA ALA A 160 -1.85 -4.75 4.82
C ALA A 160 -1.09 -4.58 6.16
N MET A 161 -0.74 -3.35 6.51
CA MET A 161 -0.11 -3.03 7.79
C MET A 161 -1.04 -3.35 8.98
N ALA A 162 -2.33 -3.05 8.87
CA ALA A 162 -3.34 -3.36 9.89
C ALA A 162 -3.55 -4.87 10.11
N PHE A 163 -3.24 -5.69 9.11
CA PHE A 163 -3.21 -7.15 9.21
C PHE A 163 -1.84 -7.70 9.64
N GLY A 164 -0.88 -6.86 10.00
CA GLY A 164 0.45 -7.27 10.44
C GLY A 164 1.32 -7.88 9.33
N VAL A 165 1.00 -7.61 8.07
CA VAL A 165 1.78 -8.09 6.91
C VAL A 165 3.05 -7.26 6.76
N ALA A 166 4.20 -7.92 6.52
CA ALA A 166 5.43 -7.21 6.19
C ALA A 166 5.28 -6.46 4.87
N VAL A 167 5.65 -5.18 4.82
CA VAL A 167 5.44 -4.35 3.65
C VAL A 167 6.75 -3.95 2.98
N VAL A 168 6.76 -3.93 1.64
CA VAL A 168 7.82 -3.34 0.81
C VAL A 168 7.19 -2.26 -0.05
N VAL A 169 7.69 -1.03 0.08
CA VAL A 169 7.13 0.15 -0.58
C VAL A 169 8.19 0.91 -1.35
N SER A 170 7.78 1.72 -2.31
CA SER A 170 8.67 2.69 -2.94
C SER A 170 8.81 3.95 -2.09
N ASP A 171 9.85 4.75 -2.34
CA ASP A 171 10.13 6.03 -1.69
C ASP A 171 9.18 7.17 -2.13
N LEU A 172 7.88 6.88 -2.22
CA LEU A 172 6.84 7.88 -2.49
C LEU A 172 6.45 8.64 -1.22
N PRO A 173 6.26 9.96 -1.28
CA PRO A 173 5.96 10.79 -0.11
C PRO A 173 4.83 10.26 0.77
N GLY A 174 3.68 9.86 0.17
CA GLY A 174 2.55 9.34 0.92
C GLY A 174 2.83 8.01 1.62
N GLN A 175 3.66 7.13 1.03
CA GLN A 175 4.04 5.85 1.63
C GLN A 175 5.02 6.06 2.80
N LEU A 176 5.93 7.04 2.67
CA LEU A 176 6.91 7.38 3.71
C LEU A 176 6.29 8.02 4.97
N GLU A 177 5.05 8.50 4.90
CA GLU A 177 4.33 8.98 6.09
C GLU A 177 3.99 7.86 7.08
N VAL A 178 3.83 6.63 6.59
CA VAL A 178 3.45 5.48 7.41
C VAL A 178 4.56 4.43 7.51
N VAL A 179 5.41 4.29 6.48
CA VAL A 179 6.49 3.28 6.45
C VAL A 179 7.84 3.93 6.72
N GLN A 180 8.54 3.42 7.73
CA GLN A 180 9.91 3.77 8.10
C GLN A 180 10.82 2.58 7.76
N ASN A 181 11.80 2.83 6.86
CA ASN A 181 12.68 1.77 6.35
C ASN A 181 13.39 1.00 7.47
N GLY A 182 13.31 -0.32 7.44
CA GLY A 182 13.94 -1.23 8.39
C GLY A 182 13.28 -1.29 9.77
N ARG A 183 12.29 -0.45 10.07
CA ARG A 183 11.57 -0.44 11.33
C ARG A 183 10.21 -1.14 11.24
N ASN A 184 9.36 -0.71 10.31
CA ASN A 184 8.00 -1.24 10.15
C ASN A 184 7.67 -1.60 8.69
N GLY A 185 8.68 -1.71 7.85
CA GLY A 185 8.62 -2.08 6.45
C GLY A 185 9.97 -1.84 5.78
N LEU A 186 10.10 -2.20 4.52
CA LEU A 186 11.26 -1.88 3.70
C LEU A 186 10.88 -0.84 2.64
N VAL A 187 11.76 0.14 2.46
CA VAL A 187 11.61 1.19 1.45
C VAL A 187 12.67 0.99 0.36
N VAL A 188 12.25 1.01 -0.88
CA VAL A 188 13.14 0.90 -2.05
C VAL A 188 12.99 2.11 -2.97
N PRO A 189 14.02 2.48 -3.73
CA PRO A 189 13.89 3.54 -4.72
C PRO A 189 12.84 3.19 -5.79
N GLN A 190 12.12 4.21 -6.27
CA GLN A 190 11.16 4.05 -7.37
C GLN A 190 11.84 3.51 -8.62
N ASN A 191 11.16 2.67 -9.37
CA ASN A 191 11.63 2.07 -10.62
C ASN A 191 12.92 1.22 -10.49
N ASP A 192 13.36 0.87 -9.29
CA ASP A 192 14.56 0.06 -9.07
C ASP A 192 14.20 -1.42 -8.87
N VAL A 193 14.26 -2.19 -9.97
CA VAL A 193 14.04 -3.65 -9.96
C VAL A 193 15.05 -4.35 -9.05
N THR A 194 16.30 -3.89 -9.01
CA THR A 194 17.38 -4.53 -8.25
C THR A 194 17.18 -4.34 -6.75
N ALA A 195 16.86 -3.12 -6.32
CA ALA A 195 16.56 -2.84 -4.91
C ALA A 195 15.32 -3.61 -4.44
N LEU A 196 14.24 -3.62 -5.25
CA LEU A 196 13.04 -4.40 -4.93
C LEU A 196 13.34 -5.91 -4.86
N SER A 197 14.14 -6.45 -5.79
CA SER A 197 14.54 -7.86 -5.76
C SER A 197 15.29 -8.21 -4.49
N ARG A 198 16.24 -7.37 -4.07
CA ARG A 198 17.01 -7.56 -2.84
C ARG A 198 16.12 -7.54 -1.60
N ALA A 199 15.20 -6.59 -1.51
CA ALA A 199 14.25 -6.49 -0.41
C ALA A 199 13.34 -7.72 -0.32
N LEU A 200 12.85 -8.21 -1.46
CA LEU A 200 12.03 -9.43 -1.50
C LEU A 200 12.81 -10.68 -1.12
N LEU A 201 14.06 -10.84 -1.59
CA LEU A 201 14.93 -11.96 -1.22
C LEU A 201 15.30 -11.94 0.27
N ASP A 202 15.58 -10.77 0.83
CA ASP A 202 15.87 -10.58 2.25
C ASP A 202 14.68 -11.02 3.11
N LEU A 203 13.46 -10.59 2.76
CA LEU A 203 12.25 -11.01 3.47
C LEU A 203 11.89 -12.47 3.21
N ALA A 204 12.15 -13.01 2.02
CA ALA A 204 11.94 -14.43 1.75
C ALA A 204 12.80 -15.33 2.64
N GLY A 205 14.04 -14.91 2.90
CA GLY A 205 15.01 -15.65 3.72
C GLY A 205 14.76 -15.60 5.24
N SER A 206 13.86 -14.70 5.72
CA SER A 206 13.68 -14.52 7.18
C SER A 206 12.24 -14.32 7.59
N ALA A 207 11.61 -15.38 8.07
CA ALA A 207 10.27 -15.32 8.66
C ALA A 207 10.23 -14.44 9.91
N GLU A 208 11.32 -14.42 10.71
CA GLU A 208 11.45 -13.56 11.88
C GLU A 208 11.39 -12.08 11.49
N LYS A 209 12.14 -11.69 10.46
CA LYS A 209 12.14 -10.32 9.94
C LYS A 209 10.76 -9.91 9.43
N ARG A 210 10.06 -10.80 8.68
CA ARG A 210 8.69 -10.54 8.25
C ARG A 210 7.76 -10.27 9.44
N ARG A 211 7.81 -11.15 10.46
CA ARG A 211 7.00 -11.00 11.68
C ARG A 211 7.31 -9.72 12.43
N HIS A 212 8.59 -9.39 12.59
CA HIS A 212 9.01 -8.16 13.28
C HIS A 212 8.49 -6.92 12.56
N LEU A 213 8.76 -6.81 11.26
CA LEU A 213 8.31 -5.66 10.45
C LEU A 213 6.78 -5.54 10.40
N GLY A 214 6.08 -6.68 10.30
CA GLY A 214 4.62 -6.71 10.32
C GLY A 214 4.04 -6.24 11.65
N ALA A 215 4.59 -6.69 12.78
CA ALA A 215 4.16 -6.28 14.11
C ALA A 215 4.39 -4.78 14.35
N GLU A 216 5.55 -4.25 13.94
CA GLU A 216 5.82 -2.81 14.03
C GLU A 216 4.96 -2.00 13.05
N GLY A 217 4.63 -2.56 11.87
CA GLY A 217 3.68 -1.98 10.91
C GLY A 217 2.28 -1.85 11.50
N TRP A 218 1.80 -2.90 12.14
CA TRP A 218 0.50 -2.95 12.80
C TRP A 218 0.40 -1.89 13.92
N LYS A 219 1.41 -1.78 14.80
CA LYS A 219 1.47 -0.73 15.83
C LYS A 219 1.41 0.67 15.20
N ARG A 220 2.23 0.89 14.18
CA ARG A 220 2.33 2.19 13.52
C ARG A 220 1.02 2.63 12.89
N ILE A 221 0.30 1.72 12.24
CA ILE A 221 -0.92 2.11 11.55
C ILE A 221 -2.05 2.47 12.53
N ARG A 222 -2.13 1.83 13.67
CA ARG A 222 -3.07 2.18 14.75
C ARG A 222 -2.80 3.57 15.33
N GLU A 223 -1.52 3.97 15.44
CA GLU A 223 -1.17 5.32 15.87
C GLU A 223 -1.55 6.38 14.82
N VAL A 224 -1.45 6.04 13.53
CA VAL A 224 -1.65 7.00 12.42
C VAL A 224 -3.11 7.09 11.99
N LEU A 225 -3.85 5.98 12.07
CA LEU A 225 -5.26 5.89 11.71
C LEU A 225 -6.10 5.74 12.98
N ASP A 226 -6.22 6.82 13.73
CA ASP A 226 -7.18 6.93 14.83
C ASP A 226 -8.56 7.23 14.25
N GLU A 227 -9.41 6.20 14.17
CA GLU A 227 -10.74 6.31 13.59
C GLU A 227 -11.65 7.22 14.40
N GLU A 228 -11.61 7.14 15.74
CA GLU A 228 -12.44 7.95 16.62
C GLU A 228 -12.07 9.43 16.51
N ALA A 229 -10.77 9.75 16.54
CA ALA A 229 -10.30 11.13 16.35
C ALA A 229 -10.62 11.65 14.95
N THR A 230 -10.53 10.82 13.91
CA THR A 230 -10.86 11.18 12.52
C THR A 230 -12.36 11.47 12.37
N GLU A 231 -13.22 10.62 12.91
CA GLU A 231 -14.67 10.79 12.88
C GLU A 231 -15.10 12.05 13.65
N ALA A 232 -14.57 12.24 14.86
CA ALA A 232 -14.86 13.43 15.66
C ALA A 232 -14.46 14.72 14.93
N ARG A 233 -13.28 14.72 14.30
CA ARG A 233 -12.78 15.86 13.53
C ARG A 233 -13.63 16.14 12.29
N LEU A 234 -14.00 15.09 11.54
CA LEU A 234 -14.86 15.21 10.37
C LEU A 234 -16.24 15.75 10.74
N THR A 235 -16.83 15.23 11.81
CA THR A 235 -18.11 15.72 12.36
C THR A 235 -18.03 17.20 12.75
N ALA A 236 -16.96 17.64 13.39
CA ALA A 236 -16.75 19.03 13.75
C ALA A 236 -16.66 19.95 12.53
N LEU A 237 -15.95 19.51 11.47
CA LEU A 237 -15.84 20.24 10.20
C LEU A 237 -17.20 20.41 9.51
N PHE A 238 -18.02 19.37 9.45
CA PHE A 238 -19.37 19.47 8.90
C PHE A 238 -20.27 20.38 9.71
N LYS A 239 -20.25 20.28 11.05
CA LYS A 239 -21.02 21.19 11.92
C LYS A 239 -20.62 22.67 11.74
N ALA A 240 -19.31 22.92 11.55
CA ALA A 240 -18.82 24.29 11.29
C ALA A 240 -19.21 24.75 9.87
N ALA A 241 -19.24 23.89 8.89
CA ALA A 241 -19.66 24.20 7.52
C ALA A 241 -21.17 24.53 7.43
N CYS A 242 -22.02 23.82 8.19
CA CYS A 242 -23.47 24.06 8.23
C CYS A 242 -23.90 25.35 8.98
N ARG A 243 -22.99 25.97 9.72
CA ARG A 243 -23.26 27.23 10.47
C ARG A 243 -22.89 28.48 9.66
N ARG A 244 -22.31 28.34 8.49
CA ARG A 244 -21.98 29.41 7.54
C ARG A 244 -23.06 29.55 6.49
#